data_3cb4a026e9538149da6a663681d46acf
#
_entry.id   3cb4a026e9538149da6a663681d46acf
#
_cell.length_a   1.000
_cell.length_b   1.000
_cell.length_c   1.000
_cell.angle_alpha   90.00
_cell.angle_beta   90.00
_cell.angle_gamma   90.00
#
_symmetry.space_group_name_H-M   'P 1'
#
loop_
_entity.id
_entity.type
_entity.pdbx_description
1 polymer ?
#
loop_
_entity_poly.entity_id
_entity_poly.type
_entity_poly.pdbx_seq_one_letter_code
_entity_poly.pdbx_strand_id
1 'polypeptide(L)'
;MRRILGFSLLTVLLGAFGYFSTINNQTVEVQLYGPVSIHVSLWVLVLGTLVLGWLLTEIYLMIRHPDRWFARIRGGWQARRDAKWQQRLDDFQTAYLRHDLGAARKAFKRIQGDAPPLSVVLQSLALQRYALGGDALKEEYAKLREQHPQNLGLLLPYLRAALEWEDWDLAGQLGRELDRLQPGHPVALEGLRQVAIAQSEWMVCLEQERALMERFPQSVVVENLTEAHLAHLRQAFRTMPKRLENWKLNYLPKRDKALQNLFEVFGDAAKLHGAGEAYQAAQRLKKGFEKTGAPELLEELEHLYHASGASEAILELIGELYGSKYRTPLLRLIYAKLLYQNGRYGDAAQVLADTDEEEAANEPVVQLKFLVAMRQENAQEALAAPAQLLPEQSLIPS
;
A
#
# COMPACT_ATOMS: atom_id res chain seq x y z
N MET A 1 -48.28 -10.53 -10.35
CA MET A 1 -49.72 -10.78 -10.18
C MET A 1 -50.61 -9.59 -10.56
N ARG A 2 -50.48 -8.39 -9.98
CA ARG A 2 -51.35 -7.22 -10.32
C ARG A 2 -51.37 -6.83 -11.81
N ARG A 3 -50.29 -6.95 -12.56
CA ARG A 3 -50.23 -6.64 -14.00
C ARG A 3 -50.93 -7.65 -14.85
N ILE A 4 -50.85 -8.93 -14.51
CA ILE A 4 -51.55 -10.01 -15.24
C ILE A 4 -53.05 -9.86 -15.05
N LEU A 5 -53.54 -9.60 -13.84
CA LEU A 5 -54.94 -9.34 -13.55
C LEU A 5 -55.49 -8.12 -14.31
N GLY A 6 -54.68 -7.03 -14.39
CA GLY A 6 -55.04 -5.85 -15.18
C GLY A 6 -55.14 -6.12 -16.69
N PHE A 7 -54.20 -6.93 -17.22
CA PHE A 7 -54.25 -7.32 -18.63
C PHE A 7 -55.45 -8.22 -18.94
N SER A 8 -55.74 -9.21 -18.09
CA SER A 8 -56.89 -10.09 -18.24
C SER A 8 -58.21 -9.31 -18.16
N LEU A 9 -58.33 -8.37 -17.22
CA LEU A 9 -59.51 -7.50 -17.11
C LEU A 9 -59.69 -6.62 -18.35
N LEU A 10 -58.60 -6.05 -18.87
CA LEU A 10 -58.61 -5.23 -20.09
C LEU A 10 -59.07 -6.04 -21.30
N THR A 11 -58.56 -7.29 -21.44
CA THR A 11 -58.93 -8.19 -22.55
C THR A 11 -60.41 -8.55 -22.49
N VAL A 12 -60.93 -8.83 -21.28
CA VAL A 12 -62.36 -9.12 -21.09
C VAL A 12 -63.23 -7.89 -21.42
N LEU A 13 -62.82 -6.70 -20.98
CA LEU A 13 -63.49 -5.45 -21.27
C LEU A 13 -63.50 -5.13 -22.77
N LEU A 14 -62.38 -5.33 -23.48
CA LEU A 14 -62.27 -5.13 -24.92
C LEU A 14 -63.14 -6.14 -25.68
N GLY A 15 -63.17 -7.39 -25.25
CA GLY A 15 -64.07 -8.44 -25.85
C GLY A 15 -65.53 -8.12 -25.64
N ALA A 16 -65.92 -7.73 -24.43
CA ALA A 16 -67.31 -7.33 -24.13
C ALA A 16 -67.72 -6.06 -24.91
N PHE A 17 -66.81 -5.11 -25.07
CA PHE A 17 -67.03 -3.90 -25.85
C PHE A 17 -67.14 -4.19 -27.35
N GLY A 18 -66.30 -5.10 -27.90
CA GLY A 18 -66.39 -5.57 -29.28
C GLY A 18 -67.72 -6.25 -29.54
N TYR A 19 -68.16 -7.13 -28.63
CA TYR A 19 -69.46 -7.76 -28.70
C TYR A 19 -70.61 -6.76 -28.63
N PHE A 20 -70.54 -5.77 -27.72
CA PHE A 20 -71.51 -4.69 -27.61
C PHE A 20 -71.58 -3.86 -28.90
N SER A 21 -70.45 -3.55 -29.54
CA SER A 21 -70.39 -2.76 -30.76
C SER A 21 -71.03 -3.46 -31.99
N THR A 22 -70.95 -4.83 -32.06
CA THR A 22 -71.54 -5.60 -33.13
C THR A 22 -73.08 -5.71 -33.04
N ILE A 23 -73.60 -5.77 -31.79
CA ILE A 23 -75.00 -5.84 -31.53
C ILE A 23 -75.72 -4.49 -31.67
N ASN A 24 -75.05 -3.43 -31.22
CA ASN A 24 -75.59 -2.06 -31.12
C ASN A 24 -75.00 -1.12 -32.20
N ASN A 25 -75.04 -1.54 -33.45
CA ASN A 25 -74.59 -0.74 -34.58
C ASN A 25 -75.65 0.26 -35.08
N GLN A 26 -76.63 0.58 -34.25
CA GLN A 26 -77.63 1.59 -34.56
C GLN A 26 -77.05 2.97 -34.59
N THR A 27 -77.34 3.77 -35.61
CA THR A 27 -76.96 5.18 -35.69
C THR A 27 -77.98 6.03 -34.92
N VAL A 28 -77.52 6.81 -34.02
CA VAL A 28 -78.28 7.77 -33.22
C VAL A 28 -77.96 9.16 -33.73
N GLU A 29 -79.01 9.94 -33.95
CA GLU A 29 -78.91 11.33 -34.35
C GLU A 29 -78.67 12.16 -33.08
N VAL A 30 -77.48 12.79 -32.95
CA VAL A 30 -77.16 13.67 -31.86
C VAL A 30 -77.19 15.12 -32.34
N GLN A 31 -78.10 15.88 -31.82
CA GLN A 31 -78.14 17.35 -32.05
C GLN A 31 -77.14 18.03 -31.19
N LEU A 32 -76.16 18.69 -31.81
CA LEU A 32 -75.10 19.39 -31.08
C LEU A 32 -75.51 20.81 -30.74
N TYR A 33 -75.92 21.63 -31.71
CA TYR A 33 -76.36 23.00 -31.52
C TYR A 33 -77.14 23.45 -32.77
N GLY A 34 -78.32 24.02 -32.58
CA GLY A 34 -79.14 24.50 -33.67
C GLY A 34 -79.55 23.38 -34.69
N PRO A 35 -79.45 23.64 -36.02
CA PRO A 35 -79.78 22.66 -37.02
C PRO A 35 -78.70 21.60 -37.32
N VAL A 36 -77.61 21.61 -36.58
CA VAL A 36 -76.49 20.68 -36.81
C VAL A 36 -76.73 19.37 -36.07
N SER A 37 -77.11 18.32 -36.80
CA SER A 37 -77.20 16.95 -36.28
C SER A 37 -76.06 16.08 -36.85
N ILE A 38 -75.49 15.24 -36.01
CA ILE A 38 -74.49 14.26 -36.41
C ILE A 38 -75.02 12.86 -36.18
N HIS A 39 -74.94 12.01 -37.19
CA HIS A 39 -75.27 10.60 -37.06
C HIS A 39 -74.02 9.83 -36.53
N VAL A 40 -74.10 9.35 -35.34
CA VAL A 40 -72.98 8.66 -34.66
C VAL A 40 -73.48 7.26 -34.22
N SER A 41 -72.69 6.22 -34.44
CA SER A 41 -73.04 4.92 -33.93
C SER A 41 -73.12 4.88 -32.41
N LEU A 42 -74.08 4.22 -31.83
CA LEU A 42 -74.34 4.19 -30.38
C LEU A 42 -73.05 3.82 -29.55
N TRP A 43 -72.29 2.86 -30.07
CA TRP A 43 -71.04 2.45 -29.40
C TRP A 43 -69.99 3.54 -29.37
N VAL A 44 -69.91 4.39 -30.42
CA VAL A 44 -68.99 5.53 -30.46
C VAL A 44 -69.35 6.62 -29.41
N LEU A 45 -70.67 6.82 -29.25
CA LEU A 45 -71.21 7.73 -28.26
C LEU A 45 -70.90 7.25 -26.82
N VAL A 46 -71.11 5.96 -26.56
CA VAL A 46 -70.81 5.31 -25.28
C VAL A 46 -69.26 5.40 -24.98
N LEU A 47 -68.42 5.09 -25.96
CA LEU A 47 -66.97 5.23 -25.81
C LEU A 47 -66.59 6.65 -25.58
N GLY A 48 -67.13 7.60 -26.35
CA GLY A 48 -66.84 9.02 -26.20
C GLY A 48 -67.20 9.55 -24.80
N THR A 49 -68.38 9.14 -24.28
CA THR A 49 -68.79 9.55 -22.91
C THR A 49 -67.92 8.93 -21.82
N LEU A 50 -67.45 7.67 -21.98
CA LEU A 50 -66.51 7.02 -21.09
C LEU A 50 -65.16 7.72 -21.08
N VAL A 51 -64.63 8.04 -22.27
CA VAL A 51 -63.33 8.76 -22.40
C VAL A 51 -63.48 10.16 -21.83
N LEU A 52 -64.56 10.87 -22.12
CA LEU A 52 -64.81 12.20 -21.58
C LEU A 52 -64.96 12.17 -20.05
N GLY A 53 -65.70 11.20 -19.50
CA GLY A 53 -65.87 11.03 -18.06
C GLY A 53 -64.50 10.75 -17.35
N TRP A 54 -63.68 9.87 -17.98
CA TRP A 54 -62.33 9.63 -17.49
C TRP A 54 -61.46 10.91 -17.53
N LEU A 55 -61.48 11.66 -18.60
CA LEU A 55 -60.71 12.89 -18.79
C LEU A 55 -61.16 13.99 -17.79
N LEU A 56 -62.47 14.12 -17.58
CA LEU A 56 -63.00 15.03 -16.56
C LEU A 56 -62.59 14.63 -15.14
N THR A 57 -62.52 13.32 -14.86
CA THR A 57 -62.06 12.79 -13.57
C THR A 57 -60.61 13.11 -13.34
N GLU A 58 -59.74 12.93 -14.35
CA GLU A 58 -58.30 13.28 -14.26
C GLU A 58 -58.13 14.82 -14.08
N ILE A 59 -58.89 15.64 -14.81
CA ILE A 59 -58.88 17.11 -14.65
C ILE A 59 -59.33 17.50 -13.23
N TYR A 60 -60.42 16.89 -12.74
CA TYR A 60 -60.90 17.13 -11.39
C TYR A 60 -59.88 16.76 -10.33
N LEU A 61 -59.22 15.58 -10.45
CA LEU A 61 -58.14 15.16 -9.53
C LEU A 61 -56.92 16.07 -9.60
N MET A 62 -56.59 16.59 -10.78
CA MET A 62 -55.51 17.54 -10.98
C MET A 62 -55.85 18.87 -10.27
N ILE A 63 -57.08 19.39 -10.36
CA ILE A 63 -57.50 20.64 -9.72
C ILE A 63 -57.56 20.48 -8.19
N ARG A 64 -58.13 19.36 -7.71
CA ARG A 64 -58.36 19.12 -6.29
C ARG A 64 -57.12 18.68 -5.52
N HIS A 65 -56.17 18.00 -6.16
CA HIS A 65 -54.96 17.48 -5.57
C HIS A 65 -53.75 17.72 -6.48
N PRO A 66 -53.39 18.98 -6.76
CA PRO A 66 -52.30 19.29 -7.67
C PRO A 66 -50.97 18.67 -7.19
N ASP A 67 -50.69 18.69 -5.87
CA ASP A 67 -49.45 18.16 -5.29
C ASP A 67 -49.27 16.64 -5.58
N ARG A 68 -50.34 15.86 -5.48
CA ARG A 68 -50.29 14.42 -5.77
C ARG A 68 -50.08 14.14 -7.25
N TRP A 69 -50.69 14.93 -8.10
CA TRP A 69 -50.60 14.80 -9.54
C TRP A 69 -49.18 15.16 -10.02
N PHE A 70 -48.67 16.33 -9.57
CA PHE A 70 -47.31 16.74 -9.86
C PHE A 70 -46.25 15.78 -9.24
N ALA A 71 -46.48 15.25 -8.04
CA ALA A 71 -45.63 14.24 -7.44
C ALA A 71 -45.56 12.96 -8.26
N ARG A 72 -46.69 12.50 -8.84
CA ARG A 72 -46.73 11.31 -9.71
C ARG A 72 -45.91 11.54 -10.99
N ILE A 73 -46.05 12.71 -11.62
CA ILE A 73 -45.29 13.05 -12.84
C ILE A 73 -43.79 13.21 -12.50
N ARG A 74 -43.45 14.01 -11.46
CA ARG A 74 -42.08 14.23 -11.01
C ARG A 74 -41.41 12.90 -10.59
N GLY A 75 -42.12 12.06 -9.85
CA GLY A 75 -41.64 10.73 -9.45
C GLY A 75 -41.30 9.84 -10.64
N GLY A 76 -42.12 9.84 -11.70
CA GLY A 76 -41.82 9.13 -12.93
C GLY A 76 -40.59 9.65 -13.67
N TRP A 77 -40.41 10.98 -13.69
CA TRP A 77 -39.22 11.62 -14.30
C TRP A 77 -37.95 11.39 -13.48
N GLN A 78 -38.06 11.49 -12.15
CA GLN A 78 -36.96 11.18 -11.24
C GLN A 78 -36.56 9.72 -11.35
N ALA A 79 -37.51 8.77 -11.29
CA ALA A 79 -37.23 7.36 -11.43
C ALA A 79 -36.53 7.01 -12.76
N ARG A 80 -36.91 7.66 -13.87
CA ARG A 80 -36.25 7.47 -15.18
C ARG A 80 -34.82 8.05 -15.17
N ARG A 81 -34.62 9.20 -14.51
CA ARG A 81 -33.31 9.83 -14.37
C ARG A 81 -32.41 8.98 -13.50
N ASP A 82 -32.91 8.51 -12.37
CA ASP A 82 -32.20 7.63 -11.45
C ASP A 82 -31.83 6.28 -12.09
N ALA A 83 -32.73 5.70 -12.85
CA ALA A 83 -32.46 4.46 -13.61
C ALA A 83 -31.35 4.66 -14.66
N LYS A 84 -31.38 5.77 -15.40
CA LYS A 84 -30.32 6.11 -16.36
C LYS A 84 -28.99 6.35 -15.68
N TRP A 85 -29.01 7.02 -14.52
CA TRP A 85 -27.79 7.26 -13.74
C TRP A 85 -27.22 5.96 -13.19
N GLN A 86 -28.05 5.09 -12.63
CA GLN A 86 -27.66 3.74 -12.20
C GLN A 86 -27.05 2.92 -13.35
N GLN A 87 -27.68 2.92 -14.52
CA GLN A 87 -27.15 2.23 -15.68
C GLN A 87 -25.75 2.74 -16.09
N ARG A 88 -25.55 4.06 -16.08
CA ARG A 88 -24.23 4.66 -16.38
C ARG A 88 -23.17 4.26 -15.34
N LEU A 89 -23.56 4.19 -14.06
CA LEU A 89 -22.70 3.74 -12.98
C LEU A 89 -22.32 2.27 -13.16
N ASP A 90 -23.27 1.41 -13.50
CA ASP A 90 -23.06 -0.01 -13.76
C ASP A 90 -22.13 -0.22 -14.98
N ASP A 91 -22.31 0.59 -16.04
CA ASP A 91 -21.43 0.59 -17.22
C ASP A 91 -19.99 0.93 -16.82
N PHE A 92 -19.80 1.95 -15.97
CA PHE A 92 -18.48 2.32 -15.45
C PHE A 92 -17.88 1.20 -14.60
N GLN A 93 -18.62 0.67 -13.63
CA GLN A 93 -18.13 -0.39 -12.73
C GLN A 93 -17.78 -1.66 -13.51
N THR A 94 -18.58 -2.02 -14.51
CA THR A 94 -18.32 -3.18 -15.37
C THR A 94 -17.03 -2.99 -16.17
N ALA A 95 -16.82 -1.81 -16.75
CA ALA A 95 -15.62 -1.50 -17.49
C ALA A 95 -14.38 -1.45 -16.55
N TYR A 96 -14.54 -0.91 -15.33
CA TYR A 96 -13.52 -0.89 -14.30
C TYR A 96 -13.06 -2.30 -13.91
N LEU A 97 -14.01 -3.19 -13.60
CA LEU A 97 -13.74 -4.58 -13.22
C LEU A 97 -13.11 -5.41 -14.35
N ARG A 98 -13.39 -5.06 -15.61
CA ARG A 98 -12.77 -5.69 -16.79
C ARG A 98 -11.38 -5.11 -17.12
N HIS A 99 -10.90 -4.12 -16.36
CA HIS A 99 -9.69 -3.36 -16.66
C HIS A 99 -9.68 -2.72 -18.07
N ASP A 100 -10.87 -2.44 -18.63
CA ASP A 100 -11.00 -1.72 -19.91
C ASP A 100 -10.91 -0.20 -19.65
N LEU A 101 -9.67 0.31 -19.68
CA LEU A 101 -9.38 1.72 -19.42
C LEU A 101 -10.13 2.67 -20.38
N GLY A 102 -10.29 2.25 -21.65
CA GLY A 102 -10.97 3.06 -22.67
C GLY A 102 -12.46 3.20 -22.42
N ALA A 103 -13.14 2.06 -22.16
CA ALA A 103 -14.56 2.04 -21.86
C ALA A 103 -14.85 2.72 -20.51
N ALA A 104 -14.03 2.46 -19.46
CA ALA A 104 -14.19 3.08 -18.15
C ALA A 104 -14.05 4.62 -18.22
N ARG A 105 -13.06 5.14 -18.93
CA ARG A 105 -12.89 6.58 -19.14
C ARG A 105 -14.07 7.22 -19.88
N LYS A 106 -14.62 6.54 -20.92
CA LYS A 106 -15.81 7.00 -21.62
C LYS A 106 -17.03 7.01 -20.71
N ALA A 107 -17.23 5.95 -19.93
CA ALA A 107 -18.33 5.84 -18.98
C ALA A 107 -18.25 6.89 -17.89
N PHE A 108 -17.05 7.13 -17.32
CA PHE A 108 -16.83 8.14 -16.29
C PHE A 108 -17.17 9.56 -16.78
N LYS A 109 -16.75 9.95 -17.99
CA LYS A 109 -17.11 11.26 -18.58
C LYS A 109 -18.61 11.50 -18.65
N ARG A 110 -19.42 10.43 -18.81
CA ARG A 110 -20.89 10.53 -18.85
C ARG A 110 -21.51 10.73 -17.46
N ILE A 111 -20.78 10.37 -16.39
CA ILE A 111 -21.24 10.45 -14.99
C ILE A 111 -20.72 11.74 -14.35
N GLN A 112 -19.59 12.26 -14.79
CA GLN A 112 -18.88 13.39 -14.17
C GLN A 112 -19.77 14.63 -13.98
N GLY A 113 -20.70 14.89 -14.91
CA GLY A 113 -21.65 16.00 -14.82
C GLY A 113 -22.76 15.85 -13.78
N ASP A 114 -22.97 14.64 -13.27
CA ASP A 114 -24.04 14.31 -12.33
C ASP A 114 -23.56 14.19 -10.86
N ALA A 115 -22.40 14.78 -10.53
CA ALA A 115 -21.75 14.72 -9.21
C ALA A 115 -21.63 13.28 -8.67
N PRO A 116 -20.76 12.46 -9.25
CA PRO A 116 -20.61 11.05 -8.86
C PRO A 116 -20.11 10.92 -7.41
N PRO A 117 -20.44 9.81 -6.72
CA PRO A 117 -19.91 9.52 -5.40
C PRO A 117 -18.37 9.53 -5.39
N LEU A 118 -17.78 9.97 -4.28
CA LEU A 118 -16.32 10.06 -4.12
C LEU A 118 -15.62 8.72 -4.45
N SER A 119 -16.21 7.58 -4.10
CA SER A 119 -15.69 6.26 -4.43
C SER A 119 -15.50 6.03 -5.93
N VAL A 120 -16.44 6.51 -6.75
CA VAL A 120 -16.39 6.43 -8.22
C VAL A 120 -15.32 7.35 -8.79
N VAL A 121 -15.18 8.55 -8.22
CA VAL A 121 -14.11 9.49 -8.58
C VAL A 121 -12.74 8.87 -8.30
N LEU A 122 -12.56 8.30 -7.11
CA LEU A 122 -11.30 7.64 -6.72
C LEU A 122 -10.97 6.43 -7.60
N GLN A 123 -11.97 5.62 -7.95
CA GLN A 123 -11.79 4.53 -8.91
C GLN A 123 -11.35 5.05 -10.29
N SER A 124 -11.93 6.17 -10.74
CA SER A 124 -11.54 6.79 -12.01
C SER A 124 -10.10 7.33 -11.98
N LEU A 125 -9.67 7.92 -10.86
CA LEU A 125 -8.30 8.38 -10.66
C LEU A 125 -7.32 7.21 -10.65
N ALA A 126 -7.68 6.10 -9.99
CA ALA A 126 -6.87 4.88 -10.00
C ALA A 126 -6.65 4.33 -11.41
N LEU A 127 -7.66 4.42 -12.30
CA LEU A 127 -7.51 4.06 -13.71
C LEU A 127 -6.69 5.08 -14.51
N GLN A 128 -6.85 6.37 -14.20
CA GLN A 128 -6.13 7.44 -14.88
C GLN A 128 -4.65 7.48 -14.50
N ARG A 129 -4.25 6.83 -13.40
CA ARG A 129 -2.86 6.72 -12.94
C ARG A 129 -1.91 6.24 -14.05
N TYR A 130 -2.38 5.34 -14.90
CA TYR A 130 -1.60 4.84 -16.03
C TYR A 130 -1.61 5.75 -17.28
N ALA A 131 -2.48 6.75 -17.31
CA ALA A 131 -2.71 7.61 -18.47
C ALA A 131 -2.36 9.08 -18.24
N LEU A 132 -2.37 9.53 -17.01
CA LEU A 132 -2.01 10.90 -16.62
C LEU A 132 -0.61 10.89 -16.03
N GLY A 133 0.18 11.91 -16.34
CA GLY A 133 1.44 12.15 -15.64
C GLY A 133 1.20 12.38 -14.14
N GLY A 134 2.22 12.07 -13.33
CA GLY A 134 2.12 12.17 -11.86
C GLY A 134 1.62 13.52 -11.37
N ASP A 135 2.04 14.63 -11.97
CA ASP A 135 1.67 15.99 -11.56
C ASP A 135 0.17 16.29 -11.73
N ALA A 136 -0.43 15.88 -12.85
CA ALA A 136 -1.86 16.07 -13.09
C ALA A 136 -2.71 15.27 -12.09
N LEU A 137 -2.24 14.09 -11.70
CA LEU A 137 -2.91 13.27 -10.70
C LEU A 137 -2.77 13.84 -9.29
N LYS A 138 -1.60 14.39 -8.95
CA LYS A 138 -1.37 15.13 -7.69
C LYS A 138 -2.36 16.28 -7.53
N GLU A 139 -2.52 17.08 -8.60
CA GLU A 139 -3.44 18.22 -8.61
C GLU A 139 -4.90 17.79 -8.38
N GLU A 140 -5.35 16.70 -9.02
CA GLU A 140 -6.70 16.18 -8.82
C GLU A 140 -6.92 15.66 -7.39
N TYR A 141 -5.96 14.94 -6.80
CA TYR A 141 -6.01 14.52 -5.41
C TYR A 141 -6.03 15.72 -4.45
N ALA A 142 -5.23 16.75 -4.71
CA ALA A 142 -5.20 17.98 -3.90
C ALA A 142 -6.55 18.70 -3.92
N LYS A 143 -7.18 18.87 -5.09
CA LYS A 143 -8.53 19.44 -5.23
C LYS A 143 -9.59 18.64 -4.45
N LEU A 144 -9.55 17.32 -4.54
CA LEU A 144 -10.47 16.47 -3.80
C LEU A 144 -10.25 16.57 -2.29
N ARG A 145 -9.00 16.72 -1.85
CA ARG A 145 -8.67 16.89 -0.43
C ARG A 145 -9.23 18.21 0.12
N GLU A 146 -9.18 19.29 -0.65
CA GLU A 146 -9.80 20.58 -0.26
C GLU A 146 -11.31 20.42 -0.05
N GLN A 147 -11.98 19.62 -0.88
CA GLN A 147 -13.42 19.37 -0.77
C GLN A 147 -13.77 18.37 0.34
N HIS A 148 -12.87 17.43 0.66
CA HIS A 148 -13.11 16.33 1.60
C HIS A 148 -11.92 16.12 2.55
N PRO A 149 -11.54 17.10 3.38
CA PRO A 149 -10.27 17.13 4.10
C PRO A 149 -10.07 15.98 5.09
N GLN A 150 -11.14 15.41 5.66
CA GLN A 150 -11.05 14.35 6.68
C GLN A 150 -11.60 13.00 6.20
N ASN A 151 -11.74 12.81 4.88
CA ASN A 151 -12.29 11.58 4.35
C ASN A 151 -11.22 10.50 4.25
N LEU A 152 -11.32 9.47 5.10
CA LEU A 152 -10.39 8.33 5.11
C LEU A 152 -10.35 7.60 3.75
N GLY A 153 -11.50 7.49 3.08
CA GLY A 153 -11.59 6.88 1.75
C GLY A 153 -10.77 7.61 0.69
N LEU A 154 -10.49 8.91 0.88
CA LEU A 154 -9.61 9.72 0.02
C LEU A 154 -8.16 9.67 0.51
N LEU A 155 -7.92 9.81 1.82
CA LEU A 155 -6.56 9.88 2.38
C LEU A 155 -5.76 8.60 2.14
N LEU A 156 -6.39 7.42 2.23
CA LEU A 156 -5.73 6.13 2.02
C LEU A 156 -5.16 5.97 0.60
N PRO A 157 -5.95 6.14 -0.49
CA PRO A 157 -5.40 6.05 -1.84
C PRO A 157 -4.43 7.19 -2.18
N TYR A 158 -4.62 8.38 -1.57
CA TYR A 158 -3.71 9.50 -1.77
C TYR A 158 -2.34 9.25 -1.12
N LEU A 159 -2.32 8.70 0.10
CA LEU A 159 -1.08 8.27 0.75
C LEU A 159 -0.33 7.23 -0.09
N ARG A 160 -1.03 6.21 -0.60
CA ARG A 160 -0.41 5.21 -1.48
C ARG A 160 0.17 5.83 -2.74
N ALA A 161 -0.56 6.76 -3.35
CA ALA A 161 -0.09 7.47 -4.53
C ALA A 161 1.15 8.33 -4.21
N ALA A 162 1.17 9.03 -3.08
CA ALA A 162 2.31 9.82 -2.64
C ALA A 162 3.57 8.97 -2.40
N LEU A 163 3.41 7.77 -1.81
CA LEU A 163 4.50 6.80 -1.65
C LEU A 163 5.03 6.30 -2.99
N GLU A 164 4.16 6.02 -3.95
CA GLU A 164 4.56 5.59 -5.30
C GLU A 164 5.25 6.70 -6.11
N TRP A 165 4.93 7.96 -5.85
CA TRP A 165 5.62 9.11 -6.43
C TRP A 165 6.92 9.47 -5.72
N GLU A 166 7.25 8.74 -4.64
CA GLU A 166 8.40 9.05 -3.78
C GLU A 166 8.35 10.48 -3.20
N ASP A 167 7.13 11.04 -3.09
CA ASP A 167 6.89 12.34 -2.47
C ASP A 167 6.80 12.16 -0.95
N TRP A 168 7.98 11.98 -0.33
CA TRP A 168 8.11 11.62 1.08
C TRP A 168 7.53 12.67 2.03
N ASP A 169 7.61 13.94 1.67
CA ASP A 169 7.05 15.02 2.48
C ASP A 169 5.51 14.97 2.48
N LEU A 170 4.90 14.82 1.33
CA LEU A 170 3.46 14.66 1.19
C LEU A 170 2.99 13.35 1.86
N ALA A 171 3.68 12.24 1.61
CA ALA A 171 3.36 10.96 2.23
C ALA A 171 3.44 11.04 3.77
N GLY A 172 4.46 11.70 4.31
CA GLY A 172 4.60 11.93 5.74
C GLY A 172 3.48 12.78 6.33
N GLN A 173 3.03 13.82 5.61
CA GLN A 173 1.88 14.64 6.03
C GLN A 173 0.59 13.82 6.05
N LEU A 174 0.31 13.09 4.98
CA LEU A 174 -0.89 12.26 4.85
C LEU A 174 -0.91 11.11 5.86
N GLY A 175 0.24 10.47 6.10
CA GLY A 175 0.39 9.41 7.09
C GLY A 175 0.10 9.90 8.51
N ARG A 176 0.65 11.06 8.91
CA ARG A 176 0.38 11.69 10.22
C ARG A 176 -1.07 12.11 10.36
N GLU A 177 -1.68 12.65 9.30
CA GLU A 177 -3.09 13.03 9.32
C GLU A 177 -4.00 11.80 9.47
N LEU A 178 -3.70 10.73 8.73
CA LEU A 178 -4.42 9.47 8.81
C LEU A 178 -4.30 8.83 10.20
N ASP A 179 -3.10 8.82 10.79
CA ASP A 179 -2.88 8.30 12.15
C ASP A 179 -3.60 9.15 13.20
N ARG A 180 -3.68 10.47 13.03
CA ARG A 180 -4.46 11.36 13.90
C ARG A 180 -5.95 11.07 13.84
N LEU A 181 -6.50 10.81 12.64
CA LEU A 181 -7.94 10.51 12.46
C LEU A 181 -8.30 9.10 12.94
N GLN A 182 -7.41 8.15 12.70
CA GLN A 182 -7.57 6.76 13.11
C GLN A 182 -6.25 6.22 13.68
N PRO A 183 -5.99 6.43 14.98
CA PRO A 183 -4.73 6.08 15.60
C PRO A 183 -4.37 4.60 15.45
N GLY A 184 -3.18 4.36 14.91
CA GLY A 184 -2.65 3.02 14.66
C GLY A 184 -3.25 2.29 13.47
N HIS A 185 -3.79 3.02 12.51
CA HIS A 185 -4.24 2.41 11.24
C HIS A 185 -3.05 1.78 10.52
N PRO A 186 -3.12 0.49 10.09
CA PRO A 186 -1.96 -0.23 9.55
C PRO A 186 -1.35 0.42 8.32
N VAL A 187 -2.17 1.00 7.44
CA VAL A 187 -1.68 1.71 6.24
C VAL A 187 -0.97 3.01 6.60
N ALA A 188 -1.41 3.71 7.66
CA ALA A 188 -0.74 4.92 8.14
C ALA A 188 0.63 4.58 8.74
N LEU A 189 0.69 3.57 9.61
CA LEU A 189 1.94 3.11 10.22
C LEU A 189 2.93 2.62 9.16
N GLU A 190 2.46 1.82 8.19
CA GLU A 190 3.30 1.35 7.08
C GLU A 190 3.79 2.52 6.19
N GLY A 191 2.92 3.47 5.87
CA GLY A 191 3.31 4.66 5.11
C GLY A 191 4.35 5.49 5.84
N LEU A 192 4.17 5.76 7.13
CA LEU A 192 5.13 6.49 7.97
C LEU A 192 6.46 5.73 8.12
N ARG A 193 6.43 4.39 8.19
CA ARG A 193 7.62 3.54 8.17
C ARG A 193 8.42 3.72 6.88
N GLN A 194 7.75 3.66 5.72
CA GLN A 194 8.42 3.84 4.43
C GLN A 194 9.03 5.24 4.28
N VAL A 195 8.34 6.27 4.74
CA VAL A 195 8.85 7.65 4.79
C VAL A 195 10.10 7.71 5.68
N ALA A 196 10.06 7.12 6.87
CA ALA A 196 11.18 7.10 7.80
C ALA A 196 12.41 6.37 7.21
N ILE A 197 12.21 5.27 6.48
CA ILE A 197 13.29 4.56 5.78
C ILE A 197 13.93 5.48 4.72
N ALA A 198 13.11 6.11 3.88
CA ALA A 198 13.60 6.99 2.82
C ALA A 198 14.37 8.20 3.36
N GLN A 199 13.97 8.71 4.53
CA GLN A 199 14.62 9.82 5.22
C GLN A 199 15.75 9.38 6.18
N SER A 200 16.03 8.07 6.25
CA SER A 200 17.01 7.48 7.18
C SER A 200 16.72 7.80 8.66
N GLU A 201 15.45 8.02 9.00
CA GLU A 201 14.99 8.26 10.37
C GLU A 201 14.73 6.94 11.12
N TRP A 202 15.80 6.19 11.37
CA TRP A 202 15.74 4.80 11.86
C TRP A 202 14.95 4.64 13.16
N MET A 203 15.03 5.61 14.09
CA MET A 203 14.25 5.53 15.33
C MET A 203 12.75 5.63 15.09
N VAL A 204 12.31 6.52 14.19
CA VAL A 204 10.90 6.64 13.79
C VAL A 204 10.46 5.36 13.08
N CYS A 205 11.28 4.82 12.18
CA CYS A 205 11.04 3.55 11.52
C CYS A 205 10.80 2.42 12.54
N LEU A 206 11.70 2.26 13.50
CA LEU A 206 11.59 1.24 14.56
C LEU A 206 10.33 1.41 15.42
N GLU A 207 9.91 2.64 15.71
CA GLU A 207 8.68 2.92 16.46
C GLU A 207 7.43 2.49 15.67
N GLN A 208 7.40 2.76 14.36
CA GLN A 208 6.28 2.34 13.50
C GLN A 208 6.24 0.81 13.36
N GLU A 209 7.38 0.17 13.19
CA GLU A 209 7.50 -1.28 13.12
C GLU A 209 7.07 -1.95 14.42
N ARG A 210 7.48 -1.39 15.55
CA ARG A 210 7.02 -1.81 16.87
C ARG A 210 5.50 -1.73 16.99
N ALA A 211 4.91 -0.59 16.61
CA ALA A 211 3.46 -0.39 16.67
C ALA A 211 2.71 -1.39 15.78
N LEU A 212 3.26 -1.72 14.60
CA LEU A 212 2.70 -2.75 13.71
C LEU A 212 2.77 -4.14 14.34
N MET A 213 3.92 -4.53 14.92
CA MET A 213 4.10 -5.84 15.56
C MET A 213 3.24 -6.02 16.81
N GLU A 214 3.09 -4.98 17.63
CA GLU A 214 2.26 -5.03 18.84
C GLU A 214 0.76 -5.13 18.51
N ARG A 215 0.29 -4.40 17.49
CA ARG A 215 -1.15 -4.31 17.16
C ARG A 215 -1.62 -5.41 16.21
N PHE A 216 -0.75 -5.88 15.33
CA PHE A 216 -1.10 -6.84 14.27
C PHE A 216 -0.19 -8.09 14.25
N PRO A 217 0.03 -8.77 15.38
CA PRO A 217 1.05 -9.82 15.51
C PRO A 217 0.83 -11.05 14.62
N GLN A 218 -0.37 -11.21 14.06
CA GLN A 218 -0.72 -12.34 13.18
C GLN A 218 -0.78 -11.95 11.68
N SER A 219 -0.43 -10.71 11.36
CA SER A 219 -0.44 -10.24 9.97
C SER A 219 0.75 -10.80 9.20
N VAL A 220 0.53 -11.20 7.94
CA VAL A 220 1.61 -11.59 7.00
C VAL A 220 2.64 -10.47 6.84
N VAL A 221 2.23 -9.21 6.97
CA VAL A 221 3.13 -8.06 6.96
C VAL A 221 4.15 -8.14 8.10
N VAL A 222 3.75 -8.64 9.27
CA VAL A 222 4.63 -8.76 10.45
C VAL A 222 5.64 -9.91 10.30
N GLU A 223 5.31 -10.99 9.59
CA GLU A 223 6.27 -12.07 9.32
C GLU A 223 7.48 -11.57 8.53
N ASN A 224 7.24 -10.80 7.47
CA ASN A 224 8.30 -10.20 6.66
C ASN A 224 8.98 -9.01 7.36
N LEU A 225 8.29 -8.38 8.33
CA LEU A 225 8.79 -7.22 9.04
C LEU A 225 9.89 -7.55 10.04
N THR A 226 9.94 -8.79 10.55
CA THR A 226 10.88 -9.14 11.62
C THR A 226 12.33 -9.07 11.17
N GLU A 227 12.65 -9.57 9.96
CA GLU A 227 13.99 -9.46 9.38
C GLU A 227 14.34 -8.01 9.04
N ALA A 228 13.39 -7.26 8.45
CA ALA A 228 13.57 -5.85 8.16
C ALA A 228 13.81 -5.03 9.44
N HIS A 229 13.10 -5.35 10.52
CA HIS A 229 13.28 -4.70 11.82
C HIS A 229 14.69 -4.90 12.37
N LEU A 230 15.27 -6.10 12.23
CA LEU A 230 16.66 -6.36 12.59
C LEU A 230 17.62 -5.49 11.78
N ALA A 231 17.42 -5.42 10.47
CA ALA A 231 18.25 -4.59 9.60
C ALA A 231 18.18 -3.10 9.99
N HIS A 232 16.99 -2.57 10.26
CA HIS A 232 16.80 -1.19 10.68
C HIS A 232 17.36 -0.93 12.08
N LEU A 233 17.27 -1.90 13.02
CA LEU A 233 17.90 -1.82 14.33
C LEU A 233 19.43 -1.76 14.20
N ARG A 234 20.02 -2.51 13.28
CA ARG A 234 21.46 -2.44 12.97
C ARG A 234 21.86 -1.06 12.42
N GLN A 235 21.05 -0.49 11.53
CA GLN A 235 21.31 0.88 11.04
C GLN A 235 21.20 1.92 12.16
N ALA A 236 20.20 1.81 13.03
CA ALA A 236 20.09 2.67 14.20
C ALA A 236 21.26 2.49 15.17
N PHE A 237 21.74 1.26 15.36
CA PHE A 237 22.93 0.95 16.17
C PHE A 237 24.19 1.65 15.64
N ARG A 238 24.38 1.64 14.32
CA ARG A 238 25.53 2.27 13.66
C ARG A 238 25.47 3.79 13.68
N THR A 239 24.29 4.37 13.48
CA THR A 239 24.14 5.81 13.26
C THR A 239 23.71 6.60 14.49
N MET A 240 22.98 5.99 15.42
CA MET A 240 22.37 6.67 16.58
C MET A 240 22.42 5.83 17.87
N PRO A 241 23.57 5.27 18.27
CA PRO A 241 23.62 4.33 19.39
C PRO A 241 23.09 4.91 20.70
N LYS A 242 23.31 6.21 20.97
CA LYS A 242 22.79 6.89 22.17
C LYS A 242 21.28 6.86 22.29
N ARG A 243 20.53 6.85 21.18
CA ARG A 243 19.07 6.80 21.20
C ARG A 243 18.53 5.41 21.52
N LEU A 244 19.35 4.38 21.36
CA LEU A 244 18.99 2.98 21.66
C LEU A 244 19.23 2.61 23.13
N GLU A 245 19.89 3.44 23.95
CA GLU A 245 20.20 3.17 25.35
C GLU A 245 18.95 2.70 26.15
N ASN A 246 17.81 3.35 25.93
CA ASN A 246 16.55 3.04 26.61
C ASN A 246 15.58 2.22 25.77
N TRP A 247 16.01 1.68 24.63
CA TRP A 247 15.12 0.93 23.73
C TRP A 247 14.73 -0.42 24.31
N LYS A 248 13.42 -0.70 24.40
CA LYS A 248 12.89 -1.94 24.95
C LYS A 248 12.45 -2.87 23.84
N LEU A 249 12.89 -4.13 23.88
CA LEU A 249 12.61 -5.17 22.86
C LEU A 249 11.54 -6.19 23.30
N ASN A 250 10.73 -5.87 24.31
CA ASN A 250 9.72 -6.78 24.88
C ASN A 250 8.49 -7.02 23.99
N TYR A 251 8.40 -6.34 22.88
CA TYR A 251 7.29 -6.41 21.90
C TYR A 251 7.50 -7.44 20.78
N LEU A 252 8.68 -8.03 20.69
CA LEU A 252 9.00 -8.97 19.60
C LEU A 252 8.14 -10.24 19.68
N PRO A 253 7.67 -10.77 18.53
CA PRO A 253 6.90 -11.99 18.48
C PRO A 253 7.70 -13.17 19.07
N LYS A 254 7.10 -13.94 19.99
CA LYS A 254 7.75 -15.06 20.67
C LYS A 254 7.91 -16.32 19.80
N ARG A 255 7.78 -16.21 18.48
CA ARG A 255 7.75 -17.34 17.56
C ARG A 255 9.10 -17.95 17.27
N ASP A 256 10.17 -17.14 17.23
CA ASP A 256 11.53 -17.59 16.91
C ASP A 256 12.50 -17.25 18.05
N LYS A 257 12.96 -18.29 18.76
CA LYS A 257 13.91 -18.13 19.86
C LYS A 257 15.29 -17.68 19.39
N ALA A 258 15.73 -18.10 18.19
CA ALA A 258 17.02 -17.72 17.65
C ALA A 258 17.05 -16.21 17.37
N LEU A 259 16.00 -15.73 16.71
CA LEU A 259 15.82 -14.32 16.39
C LEU A 259 15.67 -13.47 17.67
N GLN A 260 14.91 -13.94 18.66
CA GLN A 260 14.79 -13.26 19.97
C GLN A 260 16.13 -13.12 20.67
N ASN A 261 16.93 -14.20 20.71
CA ASN A 261 18.28 -14.14 21.29
C ASN A 261 19.14 -13.12 20.56
N LEU A 262 19.02 -13.03 19.23
CA LEU A 262 19.77 -12.09 18.42
C LEU A 262 19.38 -10.63 18.74
N PHE A 263 18.08 -10.35 18.82
CA PHE A 263 17.57 -9.03 19.23
C PHE A 263 18.00 -8.63 20.65
N GLU A 264 17.98 -9.57 21.61
CA GLU A 264 18.47 -9.31 22.97
C GLU A 264 19.96 -8.94 22.97
N VAL A 265 20.78 -9.67 22.20
CA VAL A 265 22.22 -9.37 22.07
C VAL A 265 22.44 -7.99 21.47
N PHE A 266 21.73 -7.66 20.37
CA PHE A 266 21.82 -6.35 19.74
C PHE A 266 21.33 -5.24 20.67
N GLY A 267 20.22 -5.43 21.36
CA GLY A 267 19.67 -4.45 22.28
C GLY A 267 20.61 -4.15 23.46
N ASP A 268 21.21 -5.19 24.03
CA ASP A 268 22.19 -5.01 25.11
C ASP A 268 23.47 -4.35 24.60
N ALA A 269 23.98 -4.77 23.43
CA ALA A 269 25.17 -4.16 22.82
C ALA A 269 24.90 -2.68 22.45
N ALA A 270 23.68 -2.36 21.97
CA ALA A 270 23.29 -0.99 21.64
C ALA A 270 23.28 -0.08 22.86
N LYS A 271 22.77 -0.56 24.00
CA LYS A 271 22.80 0.19 25.28
C LYS A 271 24.22 0.51 25.71
N LEU A 272 25.07 -0.50 25.68
CA LEU A 272 26.51 -0.34 26.07
C LEU A 272 27.22 0.62 25.11
N HIS A 273 27.01 0.48 23.82
CA HIS A 273 27.60 1.38 22.83
C HIS A 273 27.07 2.82 22.98
N GLY A 274 25.76 2.99 23.22
CA GLY A 274 25.14 4.28 23.49
C GLY A 274 25.68 4.97 24.75
N ALA A 275 26.01 4.18 25.78
CA ALA A 275 26.68 4.65 27.00
C ALA A 275 28.18 4.97 26.82
N GLY A 276 28.73 4.70 25.62
CA GLY A 276 30.18 4.90 25.34
C GLY A 276 31.06 3.71 25.74
N GLU A 277 30.46 2.60 26.14
CA GLU A 277 31.17 1.39 26.59
C GLU A 277 31.39 0.40 25.43
N ALA A 278 32.07 0.86 24.36
CA ALA A 278 32.25 0.14 23.12
C ALA A 278 32.90 -1.24 23.28
N TYR A 279 33.86 -1.37 24.16
CA TYR A 279 34.51 -2.65 24.44
C TYR A 279 33.56 -3.67 25.07
N GLN A 280 32.72 -3.23 26.03
CA GLN A 280 31.71 -4.09 26.64
C GLN A 280 30.62 -4.48 25.61
N ALA A 281 30.25 -3.53 24.74
CA ALA A 281 29.36 -3.82 23.61
C ALA A 281 29.95 -4.93 22.71
N ALA A 282 31.25 -4.82 22.36
CA ALA A 282 31.95 -5.83 21.56
C ALA A 282 32.01 -7.18 22.28
N GLN A 283 32.28 -7.21 23.59
CA GLN A 283 32.21 -8.46 24.38
C GLN A 283 30.80 -9.09 24.36
N ARG A 284 29.75 -8.25 24.40
CA ARG A 284 28.35 -8.75 24.32
C ARG A 284 28.04 -9.36 22.96
N LEU A 285 28.49 -8.72 21.87
CA LEU A 285 28.35 -9.24 20.49
C LEU A 285 29.13 -10.56 20.32
N LYS A 286 30.40 -10.63 20.81
CA LYS A 286 31.21 -11.85 20.81
C LYS A 286 30.47 -13.03 21.47
N LYS A 287 30.00 -12.83 22.72
CA LYS A 287 29.24 -13.86 23.45
C LYS A 287 27.96 -14.25 22.73
N GLY A 288 27.30 -13.29 22.10
CA GLY A 288 26.13 -13.53 21.26
C GLY A 288 26.47 -14.42 20.08
N PHE A 289 27.56 -14.13 19.37
CA PHE A 289 28.02 -14.94 18.25
C PHE A 289 28.41 -16.36 18.68
N GLU A 290 29.12 -16.52 19.78
CA GLU A 290 29.46 -17.83 20.36
C GLU A 290 28.22 -18.69 20.67
N LYS A 291 27.09 -18.03 21.00
CA LYS A 291 25.82 -18.71 21.31
C LYS A 291 24.97 -19.00 20.07
N THR A 292 24.92 -18.08 19.11
CA THR A 292 23.97 -18.11 17.99
C THR A 292 24.60 -18.47 16.64
N GLY A 293 25.88 -18.21 16.46
CA GLY A 293 26.60 -18.34 15.18
C GLY A 293 26.17 -17.27 14.13
N ALA A 294 25.40 -16.26 14.52
CA ALA A 294 24.80 -15.30 13.59
C ALA A 294 25.86 -14.36 13.00
N PRO A 295 26.05 -14.36 11.66
CA PRO A 295 27.10 -13.59 11.00
C PRO A 295 26.93 -12.06 11.18
N GLU A 296 25.71 -11.58 11.36
CA GLU A 296 25.39 -10.18 11.58
C GLU A 296 26.12 -9.61 12.81
N LEU A 297 26.37 -10.42 13.82
CA LEU A 297 27.09 -10.01 15.02
C LEU A 297 28.58 -9.75 14.76
N LEU A 298 29.17 -10.47 13.82
CA LEU A 298 30.56 -10.25 13.39
C LEU A 298 30.70 -8.94 12.62
N GLU A 299 29.74 -8.63 11.76
CA GLU A 299 29.72 -7.37 11.01
C GLU A 299 29.60 -6.15 11.96
N GLU A 300 28.83 -6.28 13.04
CA GLU A 300 28.75 -5.22 14.04
C GLU A 300 30.00 -5.15 14.94
N LEU A 301 30.71 -6.25 15.17
CA LEU A 301 32.01 -6.21 15.80
C LEU A 301 33.04 -5.43 14.95
N GLU A 302 33.04 -5.68 13.63
CA GLU A 302 33.86 -4.92 12.68
C GLU A 302 33.50 -3.42 12.70
N HIS A 303 32.20 -3.10 12.71
CA HIS A 303 31.73 -1.73 12.79
C HIS A 303 32.23 -1.04 14.09
N LEU A 304 32.08 -1.68 15.25
CA LEU A 304 32.57 -1.14 16.53
C LEU A 304 34.05 -0.91 16.53
N TYR A 305 34.84 -1.77 15.90
CA TYR A 305 36.26 -1.60 15.73
C TYR A 305 36.58 -0.25 15.04
N HIS A 306 35.87 0.07 13.95
CA HIS A 306 36.10 1.33 13.22
C HIS A 306 35.51 2.56 13.90
N ALA A 307 34.39 2.42 14.60
CA ALA A 307 33.66 3.53 15.20
C ALA A 307 34.13 3.93 16.58
N SER A 308 34.94 3.10 17.26
CA SER A 308 35.29 3.32 18.64
C SER A 308 36.81 3.55 18.84
N GLY A 309 37.17 4.28 19.90
CA GLY A 309 38.55 4.42 20.31
C GLY A 309 39.17 3.16 20.96
N ALA A 310 38.44 2.03 21.00
CA ALA A 310 38.86 0.77 21.60
C ALA A 310 39.30 -0.28 20.56
N SER A 311 39.77 0.16 19.39
CA SER A 311 40.09 -0.68 18.23
C SER A 311 41.04 -1.84 18.55
N GLU A 312 42.12 -1.60 19.30
CA GLU A 312 43.09 -2.64 19.63
C GLU A 312 42.51 -3.72 20.54
N ALA A 313 41.74 -3.34 21.57
CA ALA A 313 41.07 -4.29 22.45
C ALA A 313 39.98 -5.10 21.72
N ILE A 314 39.28 -4.49 20.75
CA ILE A 314 38.29 -5.20 19.91
C ILE A 314 38.99 -6.14 18.94
N LEU A 315 40.14 -5.77 18.37
CA LEU A 315 40.94 -6.65 17.53
C LEU A 315 41.41 -7.90 18.31
N GLU A 316 41.83 -7.74 19.55
CA GLU A 316 42.18 -8.85 20.43
C GLU A 316 41.00 -9.78 20.66
N LEU A 317 39.78 -9.23 20.93
CA LEU A 317 38.56 -10.02 21.10
C LEU A 317 38.23 -10.83 19.85
N ILE A 318 38.42 -10.24 18.66
CA ILE A 318 38.18 -10.95 17.37
C ILE A 318 39.26 -12.02 17.19
N GLY A 319 40.51 -11.76 17.56
CA GLY A 319 41.58 -12.74 17.53
C GLY A 319 41.32 -13.93 18.46
N GLU A 320 40.87 -13.68 19.70
CA GLU A 320 40.42 -14.74 20.61
C GLU A 320 39.29 -15.60 20.01
N LEU A 321 38.31 -14.94 19.38
CA LEU A 321 37.20 -15.62 18.72
C LEU A 321 37.71 -16.49 17.57
N TYR A 322 38.64 -15.99 16.76
CA TYR A 322 39.29 -16.74 15.69
C TYR A 322 40.11 -17.94 16.21
N GLY A 323 40.80 -17.76 17.34
CA GLY A 323 41.52 -18.84 18.02
C GLY A 323 40.62 -19.94 18.62
N SER A 324 39.32 -19.69 18.71
CA SER A 324 38.34 -20.63 19.26
C SER A 324 37.81 -21.61 18.21
N LYS A 325 36.79 -22.41 18.59
CA LYS A 325 36.11 -23.36 17.68
C LYS A 325 35.21 -22.72 16.63
N TYR A 326 35.01 -21.41 16.67
CA TYR A 326 34.04 -20.67 15.84
C TYR A 326 34.67 -20.07 14.57
N ARG A 327 35.61 -20.75 13.95
CA ARG A 327 36.30 -20.33 12.72
C ARG A 327 35.34 -20.38 11.50
N THR A 328 34.61 -19.29 11.25
CA THR A 328 33.79 -19.16 10.03
C THR A 328 34.57 -18.42 8.94
N PRO A 329 34.24 -18.62 7.65
CA PRO A 329 34.82 -17.86 6.54
C PRO A 329 34.75 -16.35 6.73
N LEU A 330 33.59 -15.85 7.17
CA LEU A 330 33.37 -14.44 7.43
C LEU A 330 34.27 -13.91 8.57
N LEU A 331 34.38 -14.66 9.67
CA LEU A 331 35.26 -14.27 10.79
C LEU A 331 36.73 -14.20 10.35
N ARG A 332 37.18 -15.16 9.54
CA ARG A 332 38.52 -15.18 8.96
C ARG A 332 38.78 -13.94 8.11
N LEU A 333 37.85 -13.63 7.21
CA LEU A 333 37.94 -12.47 6.31
C LEU A 333 38.00 -11.17 7.11
N ILE A 334 37.09 -10.98 8.07
CA ILE A 334 37.06 -9.78 8.94
C ILE A 334 38.37 -9.65 9.71
N TYR A 335 38.84 -10.73 10.36
CA TYR A 335 40.05 -10.68 11.16
C TYR A 335 41.30 -10.37 10.31
N ALA A 336 41.42 -11.03 9.15
CA ALA A 336 42.55 -10.75 8.23
C ALA A 336 42.51 -9.29 7.70
N LYS A 337 41.32 -8.76 7.39
CA LYS A 337 41.12 -7.38 6.96
C LYS A 337 41.55 -6.39 8.05
N LEU A 338 41.15 -6.62 9.29
CA LEU A 338 41.51 -5.78 10.41
C LEU A 338 43.00 -5.84 10.73
N LEU A 339 43.65 -7.03 10.65
CA LEU A 339 45.11 -7.16 10.78
C LEU A 339 45.83 -6.39 9.68
N TYR A 340 45.38 -6.48 8.43
CA TYR A 340 45.91 -5.71 7.31
C TYR A 340 45.86 -4.20 7.57
N GLN A 341 44.69 -3.70 8.00
CA GLN A 341 44.49 -2.28 8.33
C GLN A 341 45.39 -1.78 9.48
N ASN A 342 45.74 -2.67 10.39
CA ASN A 342 46.69 -2.36 11.48
C ASN A 342 48.17 -2.55 11.08
N GLY A 343 48.48 -2.79 9.82
CA GLY A 343 49.84 -2.98 9.35
C GLY A 343 50.46 -4.35 9.73
N ARG A 344 49.66 -5.28 10.29
CA ARG A 344 50.08 -6.63 10.70
C ARG A 344 49.96 -7.60 9.52
N TYR A 345 50.71 -7.29 8.44
CA TYR A 345 50.61 -8.01 7.16
C TYR A 345 50.98 -9.49 7.26
N GLY A 346 51.99 -9.83 8.09
CA GLY A 346 52.41 -11.21 8.32
C GLY A 346 51.32 -12.06 8.97
N ASP A 347 50.68 -11.50 9.98
CA ASP A 347 49.55 -12.18 10.66
C ASP A 347 48.33 -12.31 9.74
N ALA A 348 48.04 -11.28 8.95
CA ALA A 348 46.98 -11.33 7.95
C ALA A 348 47.22 -12.43 6.91
N ALA A 349 48.47 -12.56 6.41
CA ALA A 349 48.84 -13.61 5.49
C ALA A 349 48.66 -15.02 6.12
N GLN A 350 49.03 -15.18 7.36
CA GLN A 350 48.86 -16.45 8.06
C GLN A 350 47.37 -16.84 8.22
N VAL A 351 46.54 -15.85 8.58
CA VAL A 351 45.09 -16.06 8.68
C VAL A 351 44.48 -16.44 7.32
N LEU A 352 44.95 -15.84 6.23
CA LEU A 352 44.48 -16.09 4.87
C LEU A 352 45.05 -17.42 4.29
N ALA A 353 46.15 -17.95 4.81
CA ALA A 353 46.69 -19.23 4.41
C ALA A 353 45.78 -20.40 4.86
N ASP A 354 45.03 -20.20 5.94
CA ASP A 354 44.08 -21.22 6.46
C ASP A 354 42.78 -21.32 5.65
N THR A 355 42.64 -20.61 4.53
CA THR A 355 41.44 -20.66 3.66
C THR A 355 41.42 -21.96 2.85
N ASP A 356 40.28 -22.64 2.78
CA ASP A 356 40.08 -23.78 1.87
C ASP A 356 39.97 -23.32 0.40
N GLU A 357 39.91 -24.30 -0.52
CA GLU A 357 39.87 -23.98 -1.97
C GLU A 357 38.66 -23.16 -2.39
N GLU A 358 37.49 -23.43 -1.79
CA GLU A 358 36.25 -22.74 -2.10
C GLU A 358 36.27 -21.27 -1.58
N GLU A 359 36.72 -21.10 -0.34
CA GLU A 359 36.92 -19.76 0.23
C GLU A 359 38.02 -18.98 -0.50
N ALA A 360 39.10 -19.65 -0.90
CA ALA A 360 40.21 -19.02 -1.60
C ALA A 360 39.79 -18.43 -2.97
N ALA A 361 38.73 -18.97 -3.58
CA ALA A 361 38.17 -18.48 -4.84
C ALA A 361 37.22 -17.28 -4.63
N ASN A 362 36.86 -16.95 -3.39
CA ASN A 362 35.95 -15.87 -3.11
C ASN A 362 36.62 -14.51 -3.38
N GLU A 363 35.96 -13.64 -4.15
CA GLU A 363 36.52 -12.36 -4.62
C GLU A 363 37.11 -11.51 -3.51
N PRO A 364 36.44 -11.23 -2.36
CA PRO A 364 37.00 -10.45 -1.26
C PRO A 364 38.26 -11.09 -0.67
N VAL A 365 38.36 -12.42 -0.59
CA VAL A 365 39.52 -13.12 -0.07
C VAL A 365 40.70 -13.01 -1.04
N VAL A 366 40.45 -13.16 -2.34
CA VAL A 366 41.44 -12.98 -3.41
C VAL A 366 42.01 -11.58 -3.40
N GLN A 367 41.15 -10.57 -3.32
CA GLN A 367 41.56 -9.16 -3.24
C GLN A 367 42.42 -8.88 -2.02
N LEU A 368 42.03 -9.38 -0.85
CA LEU A 368 42.78 -9.19 0.36
C LEU A 368 44.13 -9.92 0.35
N LYS A 369 44.20 -11.15 -0.17
CA LYS A 369 45.44 -11.89 -0.40
C LYS A 369 46.44 -11.09 -1.28
N PHE A 370 45.91 -10.54 -2.37
CA PHE A 370 46.71 -9.71 -3.28
C PHE A 370 47.28 -8.46 -2.56
N LEU A 371 46.44 -7.74 -1.82
CA LEU A 371 46.87 -6.53 -1.08
C LEU A 371 47.89 -6.88 -0.01
N VAL A 372 47.72 -7.96 0.70
CA VAL A 372 48.68 -8.44 1.73
C VAL A 372 50.00 -8.82 1.08
N ALA A 373 49.99 -9.58 -0.03
CA ALA A 373 51.21 -9.97 -0.77
C ALA A 373 51.96 -8.76 -1.31
N MET A 374 51.28 -7.77 -1.87
CA MET A 374 51.88 -6.51 -2.32
C MET A 374 52.56 -5.73 -1.19
N ARG A 375 52.01 -5.72 0.02
CA ARG A 375 52.58 -5.02 1.19
C ARG A 375 53.73 -5.79 1.81
N GLN A 376 53.82 -7.10 1.62
CA GLN A 376 54.95 -7.93 2.05
C GLN A 376 56.10 -7.98 1.05
N GLU A 377 56.04 -7.24 -0.06
CA GLU A 377 57.01 -7.27 -1.16
C GLU A 377 57.15 -8.65 -1.84
N ASN A 378 56.17 -9.55 -1.66
CA ASN A 378 56.13 -10.87 -2.30
C ASN A 378 55.52 -10.74 -3.69
N ALA A 379 56.23 -10.17 -4.65
CA ALA A 379 55.79 -9.94 -6.01
C ALA A 379 55.33 -11.24 -6.73
N GLN A 380 55.86 -12.41 -6.41
CA GLN A 380 55.47 -13.69 -7.01
C GLN A 380 54.08 -14.15 -6.56
N GLU A 381 53.71 -13.96 -5.29
CA GLU A 381 52.36 -14.27 -4.76
C GLU A 381 51.29 -13.29 -5.28
N ALA A 382 51.68 -12.02 -5.42
CA ALA A 382 50.82 -11.00 -5.99
C ALA A 382 50.43 -11.30 -7.47
N LEU A 383 51.39 -11.81 -8.25
CA LEU A 383 51.14 -12.17 -9.67
C LEU A 383 50.40 -13.51 -9.84
N ALA A 384 50.36 -14.36 -8.81
CA ALA A 384 49.62 -15.61 -8.80
C ALA A 384 48.10 -15.40 -8.53
N ALA A 385 47.71 -14.23 -8.05
CA ALA A 385 46.28 -13.87 -7.87
C ALA A 385 45.61 -13.65 -9.25
N PRO A 386 44.36 -14.09 -9.44
CA PRO A 386 43.67 -13.95 -10.73
C PRO A 386 43.58 -12.49 -11.19
N ALA A 387 43.82 -12.26 -12.49
CA ALA A 387 43.98 -10.94 -13.11
C ALA A 387 42.69 -10.06 -13.16
N GLN A 388 41.61 -10.41 -12.46
CA GLN A 388 40.34 -9.69 -12.45
C GLN A 388 40.11 -8.84 -11.19
N LEU A 389 41.12 -8.09 -10.79
CA LEU A 389 41.06 -7.34 -9.52
C LEU A 389 40.54 -5.93 -9.72
N LEU A 390 39.55 -5.59 -8.91
CA LEU A 390 39.00 -4.25 -8.80
C LEU A 390 39.99 -3.27 -8.11
N PRO A 391 39.96 -1.98 -8.40
CA PRO A 391 40.85 -0.98 -7.83
C PRO A 391 40.67 -0.85 -6.29
N GLU A 392 41.77 -0.50 -5.60
CA GLU A 392 41.88 -0.36 -4.14
C GLU A 392 40.75 0.40 -3.41
N GLN A 393 40.01 1.22 -4.15
CA GLN A 393 38.94 2.07 -3.58
C GLN A 393 37.71 1.32 -3.07
N SER A 394 37.54 0.03 -3.38
CA SER A 394 36.37 -0.75 -2.94
C SER A 394 36.54 -1.42 -1.58
N LEU A 395 37.74 -1.49 -1.02
CA LEU A 395 38.03 -2.15 0.26
C LEU A 395 38.29 -1.21 1.43
N ILE A 396 38.46 0.09 1.18
CA ILE A 396 38.69 1.09 2.21
C ILE A 396 37.48 2.02 2.25
N PRO A 397 36.66 1.97 3.29
CA PRO A 397 35.63 2.99 3.47
C PRO A 397 36.28 4.34 3.69
N SER A 398 35.86 5.34 2.88
CA SER A 398 36.19 6.74 3.02
C SER A 398 35.68 7.34 4.32
#